data_d94f64d0c2e70b3c7d070b3691ec3406
#
_entry.id   d94f64d0c2e70b3c7d070b3691ec3406
#
_cell.length_a   1.000
_cell.length_b   1.000
_cell.length_c   1.000
_cell.angle_alpha   90.00
_cell.angle_beta   90.00
_cell.angle_gamma   90.00
#
_symmetry.space_group_name_H-M   'P 1'
#
loop_
_entity.id
_entity.type
_entity.pdbx_description
1 polymer ?
#
loop_
_entity_poly.entity_id
_entity_poly.type
_entity_poly.pdbx_seq_one_letter_code
_entity_poly.pdbx_strand_id
1 'polypeptide(L)'
;MTYEYNPFWQQRIRETVLRALDVHPRLTALRVDLRLPDVPAATDAAVISRFINALKARIDAYQKRKRREGKRVHPTTLHYAWAREFGELKGKKHYHLILLVNRDTWCRSGDYRAPGSLAGMIKQAWCSALGVDAGCYATLANFPSRPAVWLDRGDDVGLRDALDRAAYLAKEYTKVNGTGERNFGCSRS
;
A
#
# COMPACT_ATOMS: atom_id res chain seq x y z
N MET A 1 13.90 -7.81 -21.51
CA MET A 1 12.60 -8.51 -21.51
C MET A 1 11.49 -7.47 -21.55
N THR A 2 10.63 -7.56 -22.55
CA THR A 2 9.42 -6.73 -22.62
C THR A 2 8.37 -7.42 -21.77
N TYR A 3 7.94 -6.79 -20.69
CA TYR A 3 6.87 -7.31 -19.85
C TYR A 3 5.51 -6.95 -20.44
N GLU A 4 4.59 -7.90 -20.46
CA GLU A 4 3.20 -7.60 -20.74
C GLU A 4 2.53 -6.99 -19.50
N TYR A 5 1.84 -5.88 -19.72
CA TYR A 5 1.08 -5.17 -18.70
C TYR A 5 -0.40 -5.25 -19.01
N ASN A 6 -1.21 -5.53 -17.99
CA ASN A 6 -2.65 -5.55 -18.12
C ASN A 6 -3.19 -4.12 -18.27
N PRO A 7 -3.75 -3.74 -19.43
CA PRO A 7 -4.19 -2.36 -19.67
C PRO A 7 -5.39 -1.96 -18.79
N PHE A 8 -6.24 -2.92 -18.42
CA PHE A 8 -7.36 -2.68 -17.51
C PHE A 8 -6.87 -2.31 -16.11
N TRP A 9 -5.85 -3.01 -15.59
CA TRP A 9 -5.27 -2.70 -14.30
C TRP A 9 -4.51 -1.37 -14.31
N GLN A 10 -3.80 -1.06 -15.40
CA GLN A 10 -3.17 0.25 -15.57
C GLN A 10 -4.20 1.38 -15.51
N GLN A 11 -5.32 1.22 -16.19
CA GLN A 11 -6.42 2.19 -16.15
C GLN A 11 -7.01 2.33 -14.72
N ARG A 12 -7.18 1.22 -14.00
CA ARG A 12 -7.67 1.23 -12.62
C ARG A 12 -6.70 1.94 -11.66
N ILE A 13 -5.40 1.76 -11.84
CA ILE A 13 -4.38 2.48 -11.07
C ILE A 13 -4.50 3.99 -11.33
N ARG A 14 -4.58 4.39 -12.60
CA ARG A 14 -4.74 5.79 -12.98
C ARG A 14 -5.99 6.41 -12.35
N GLU A 15 -7.13 5.78 -12.47
CA GLU A 15 -8.39 6.24 -11.88
C GLU A 15 -8.29 6.37 -10.36
N THR A 16 -7.61 5.44 -9.70
CA THR A 16 -7.41 5.48 -8.24
C THR A 16 -6.57 6.67 -7.82
N VAL A 17 -5.47 6.95 -8.53
CA VAL A 17 -4.61 8.11 -8.28
C VAL A 17 -5.38 9.41 -8.50
N LEU A 18 -6.15 9.51 -9.58
CA LEU A 18 -6.96 10.71 -9.87
C LEU A 18 -8.03 10.95 -8.81
N ARG A 19 -8.73 9.91 -8.35
CA ARG A 19 -9.70 10.04 -7.24
C ARG A 19 -9.01 10.50 -5.95
N ALA A 20 -7.84 9.96 -5.64
CA ALA A 20 -7.07 10.39 -4.48
C ALA A 20 -6.68 11.87 -4.56
N LEU A 21 -6.27 12.34 -5.75
CA LEU A 21 -5.96 13.76 -5.98
C LEU A 21 -7.19 14.68 -5.90
N ASP A 22 -8.38 14.16 -6.23
CA ASP A 22 -9.64 14.93 -6.04
C ASP A 22 -9.95 15.13 -4.56
N VAL A 23 -9.63 14.16 -3.71
CA VAL A 23 -9.83 14.25 -2.25
C VAL A 23 -8.70 15.06 -1.59
N HIS A 24 -7.45 14.81 -1.96
CA HIS A 24 -6.28 15.47 -1.42
C HIS A 24 -5.43 16.04 -2.55
N PRO A 25 -5.36 17.38 -2.69
CA PRO A 25 -4.62 18.02 -3.80
C PRO A 25 -3.10 17.75 -3.75
N ARG A 26 -2.58 17.31 -2.61
CA ARG A 26 -1.19 16.89 -2.42
C ARG A 26 -1.16 15.50 -1.82
N LEU A 27 -0.52 14.57 -2.52
CA LEU A 27 -0.41 13.17 -2.10
C LEU A 27 1.03 12.77 -1.82
N THR A 28 1.18 11.83 -0.90
CA THR A 28 2.31 10.92 -0.84
C THR A 28 1.87 9.56 -1.37
N ALA A 29 2.53 9.10 -2.43
CA ALA A 29 2.40 7.74 -2.94
C ALA A 29 3.52 6.89 -2.36
N LEU A 30 3.17 5.91 -1.54
CA LEU A 30 4.13 5.07 -0.80
C LEU A 30 4.09 3.64 -1.32
N ARG A 31 5.22 3.15 -1.79
CA ARG A 31 5.38 1.75 -2.20
C ARG A 31 5.68 0.87 -0.99
N VAL A 32 4.96 -0.25 -0.90
CA VAL A 32 5.13 -1.26 0.15
C VAL A 32 5.09 -2.65 -0.47
N ASP A 33 5.98 -3.52 -0.04
CA ASP A 33 5.98 -4.94 -0.39
C ASP A 33 5.65 -5.76 0.87
N LEU A 34 4.59 -6.57 0.80
CA LEU A 34 4.13 -7.41 1.90
C LEU A 34 4.47 -8.86 1.62
N ARG A 35 5.27 -9.46 2.49
CA ARG A 35 5.77 -10.83 2.39
C ARG A 35 5.08 -11.75 3.39
N LEU A 36 5.03 -13.04 3.07
CA LEU A 36 4.52 -14.06 3.98
C LEU A 36 5.63 -14.64 4.84
N PRO A 37 5.34 -15.01 6.10
CA PRO A 37 6.30 -15.65 6.99
C PRO A 37 6.53 -17.12 6.62
N ASP A 38 7.62 -17.69 7.14
CA ASP A 38 7.92 -19.13 7.07
C ASP A 38 7.31 -19.93 8.25
N VAL A 39 6.47 -19.29 9.06
CA VAL A 39 5.75 -19.88 10.20
C VAL A 39 4.25 -19.94 9.90
N PRO A 40 3.47 -20.76 10.61
CA PRO A 40 2.02 -20.79 10.46
C PRO A 40 1.40 -19.41 10.69
N ALA A 41 0.60 -18.96 9.73
CA ALA A 41 -0.03 -17.63 9.74
C ALA A 41 -1.33 -17.65 8.91
N ALA A 42 -2.18 -16.65 9.12
CA ALA A 42 -3.41 -16.47 8.36
C ALA A 42 -3.11 -15.90 6.96
N THR A 43 -2.84 -16.77 6.00
CA THR A 43 -2.40 -16.43 4.63
C THR A 43 -3.43 -16.69 3.56
N ASP A 44 -4.71 -16.78 3.93
CA ASP A 44 -5.84 -16.97 3.02
C ASP A 44 -6.05 -15.79 2.06
N ALA A 45 -6.99 -15.93 1.13
CA ALA A 45 -7.31 -14.91 0.13
C ALA A 45 -7.76 -13.57 0.73
N ALA A 46 -8.28 -13.57 1.97
CA ALA A 46 -8.76 -12.36 2.66
C ALA A 46 -7.66 -11.60 3.41
N VAL A 47 -6.42 -12.10 3.45
CA VAL A 47 -5.32 -11.46 4.21
C VAL A 47 -5.08 -10.02 3.79
N ILE A 48 -5.14 -9.73 2.49
CA ILE A 48 -4.94 -8.37 1.98
C ILE A 48 -6.07 -7.42 2.42
N SER A 49 -7.31 -7.89 2.45
CA SER A 49 -8.46 -7.11 2.95
C SER A 49 -8.33 -6.85 4.45
N ARG A 50 -7.90 -7.83 5.24
CA ARG A 50 -7.63 -7.65 6.67
C ARG A 50 -6.53 -6.61 6.89
N PHE A 51 -5.46 -6.64 6.09
CA PHE A 51 -4.40 -5.64 6.14
C PHE A 51 -4.93 -4.22 5.89
N ILE A 52 -5.69 -4.03 4.82
CA ILE A 52 -6.25 -2.71 4.48
C ILE A 52 -7.16 -2.21 5.60
N ASN A 53 -8.04 -3.05 6.12
CA ASN A 53 -8.94 -2.68 7.23
C ASN A 53 -8.17 -2.35 8.52
N ALA A 54 -7.15 -3.14 8.84
CA ALA A 54 -6.29 -2.89 9.99
C ALA A 54 -5.50 -1.58 9.87
N LEU A 55 -5.02 -1.25 8.67
CA LEU A 55 -4.33 0.01 8.41
C LEU A 55 -5.28 1.21 8.50
N LYS A 56 -6.45 1.14 7.89
CA LYS A 56 -7.50 2.18 8.00
C LYS A 56 -7.86 2.46 9.46
N ALA A 57 -8.06 1.42 10.26
CA ALA A 57 -8.39 1.57 11.67
C ALA A 57 -7.27 2.27 12.46
N ARG A 58 -6.01 1.97 12.16
CA ARG A 58 -4.85 2.61 12.81
C ARG A 58 -4.70 4.08 12.41
N ILE A 59 -4.90 4.40 11.15
CA ILE A 59 -4.91 5.78 10.65
C ILE A 59 -6.01 6.60 11.35
N ASP A 60 -7.22 6.06 11.42
CA ASP A 60 -8.34 6.71 12.10
C ASP A 60 -8.07 6.94 13.60
N ALA A 61 -7.57 5.93 14.29
CA ALA A 61 -7.20 6.03 15.70
C ALA A 61 -6.08 7.06 15.92
N TYR A 62 -5.08 7.12 15.05
CA TYR A 62 -4.02 8.12 15.08
C TYR A 62 -4.59 9.53 14.99
N GLN A 63 -5.46 9.80 14.02
CA GLN A 63 -6.07 11.10 13.82
C GLN A 63 -6.95 11.52 14.99
N LYS A 64 -7.76 10.60 15.53
CA LYS A 64 -8.59 10.84 16.73
C LYS A 64 -7.75 11.17 17.94
N ARG A 65 -6.64 10.47 18.16
CA ARG A 65 -5.71 10.74 19.25
C ARG A 65 -5.09 12.14 19.14
N LYS A 66 -4.62 12.53 17.94
CA LYS A 66 -4.05 13.85 17.68
C LYS A 66 -5.05 14.98 17.97
N ARG A 67 -6.31 14.81 17.57
CA ARG A 67 -7.38 15.78 17.89
C ARG A 67 -7.60 15.92 19.39
N ARG A 68 -7.65 14.80 20.11
CA ARG A 68 -7.80 14.82 21.59
C ARG A 68 -6.63 15.49 22.29
N GLU A 69 -5.43 15.39 21.72
CA GLU A 69 -4.23 16.08 22.23
C GLU A 69 -4.20 17.58 21.88
N GLY A 70 -5.23 18.09 21.23
CA GLY A 70 -5.29 19.49 20.78
C GLY A 70 -4.37 19.83 19.62
N LYS A 71 -3.82 18.84 18.93
CA LYS A 71 -2.93 19.02 17.79
C LYS A 71 -3.73 19.25 16.51
N ARG A 72 -3.17 20.08 15.61
CA ARG A 72 -3.74 20.24 14.26
C ARG A 72 -3.70 18.91 13.53
N VAL A 73 -4.83 18.51 12.96
CA VAL A 73 -4.97 17.29 12.19
C VAL A 73 -5.33 17.62 10.75
N HIS A 74 -4.52 17.14 9.83
CA HIS A 74 -4.87 17.10 8.41
C HIS A 74 -5.57 15.77 8.13
N PRO A 75 -6.84 15.76 7.72
CA PRO A 75 -7.54 14.52 7.45
C PRO A 75 -6.89 13.77 6.30
N THR A 76 -6.85 12.46 6.38
CA THR A 76 -6.41 11.62 5.28
C THR A 76 -7.39 10.49 5.03
N THR A 77 -7.74 10.29 3.77
CA THR A 77 -8.44 9.11 3.28
C THR A 77 -7.42 8.22 2.59
N LEU A 78 -7.31 6.97 3.00
CA LEU A 78 -6.42 6.01 2.38
C LEU A 78 -6.99 5.55 1.04
N HIS A 79 -6.26 5.82 -0.04
CA HIS A 79 -6.47 5.20 -1.34
C HIS A 79 -5.31 4.22 -1.59
N TYR A 80 -5.55 3.18 -2.37
CA TYR A 80 -4.55 2.14 -2.59
C TYR A 80 -4.81 1.36 -3.87
N ALA A 81 -3.74 0.77 -4.39
CA ALA A 81 -3.78 -0.32 -5.33
C ALA A 81 -2.81 -1.40 -4.88
N TRP A 82 -3.15 -2.66 -5.11
CA TRP A 82 -2.30 -3.80 -4.78
C TRP A 82 -2.30 -4.84 -5.89
N ALA A 83 -1.19 -5.55 -5.99
CA ALA A 83 -1.05 -6.71 -6.86
C ALA A 83 -0.51 -7.89 -6.07
N ARG A 84 -1.05 -9.08 -6.34
CA ARG A 84 -0.55 -10.35 -5.82
C ARG A 84 0.40 -10.97 -6.83
N GLU A 85 1.56 -11.37 -6.38
CA GLU A 85 2.56 -12.02 -7.21
C GLU A 85 3.13 -13.26 -6.52
N PHE A 86 3.77 -14.13 -7.30
CA PHE A 86 4.46 -15.31 -6.80
C PHE A 86 5.95 -15.19 -7.08
N GLY A 87 6.77 -15.42 -6.04
CA GLY A 87 8.23 -15.37 -6.16
C GLY A 87 8.76 -16.54 -6.99
N GLU A 88 9.72 -16.26 -7.88
CA GLU A 88 10.30 -17.26 -8.79
C GLU A 88 10.99 -18.43 -8.06
N LEU A 89 11.66 -18.13 -6.92
CA LEU A 89 12.48 -19.12 -6.21
C LEU A 89 11.70 -19.98 -5.22
N LYS A 90 10.64 -19.47 -4.60
CA LYS A 90 9.91 -20.18 -3.53
C LYS A 90 8.42 -20.36 -3.82
N GLY A 91 7.91 -19.84 -4.93
CA GLY A 91 6.50 -19.93 -5.27
C GLY A 91 5.55 -19.30 -4.26
N LYS A 92 6.06 -18.56 -3.25
CA LYS A 92 5.23 -17.90 -2.25
C LYS A 92 4.59 -16.65 -2.81
N LYS A 93 3.31 -16.49 -2.53
CA LYS A 93 2.62 -15.25 -2.86
C LYS A 93 3.13 -14.10 -1.98
N HIS A 94 3.20 -12.94 -2.57
CA HIS A 94 3.47 -11.68 -1.90
C HIS A 94 2.64 -10.58 -2.56
N TYR A 95 2.55 -9.44 -1.89
CA TYR A 95 1.77 -8.32 -2.38
C TYR A 95 2.66 -7.11 -2.57
N HIS A 96 2.51 -6.46 -3.71
CA HIS A 96 3.03 -5.12 -3.94
C HIS A 96 1.90 -4.12 -3.84
N LEU A 97 2.12 -3.02 -3.12
CA LEU A 97 1.11 -2.00 -2.93
C LEU A 97 1.65 -0.61 -3.25
N ILE A 98 0.74 0.25 -3.68
CA ILE A 98 0.88 1.70 -3.59
C ILE A 98 -0.20 2.19 -2.65
N LEU A 99 0.23 2.89 -1.61
CA LEU A 99 -0.64 3.57 -0.66
C LEU A 99 -0.60 5.07 -0.95
N LEU A 100 -1.77 5.67 -1.05
CA LEU A 100 -1.92 7.10 -1.34
C LEU A 100 -2.53 7.77 -0.12
N VAL A 101 -1.78 8.68 0.48
CA VAL A 101 -2.19 9.42 1.68
C VAL A 101 -2.01 10.92 1.48
N ASN A 102 -2.72 11.71 2.29
CA ASN A 102 -2.53 13.16 2.29
C ASN A 102 -1.09 13.51 2.70
N ARG A 103 -0.36 14.20 1.83
CA ARG A 103 1.00 14.65 2.11
C ARG A 103 1.09 15.60 3.30
N ASP A 104 0.05 16.35 3.58
CA ASP A 104 0.00 17.24 4.74
C ASP A 104 -0.07 16.47 6.07
N THR A 105 -0.52 15.21 6.04
CA THR A 105 -0.47 14.30 7.19
C THR A 105 0.87 13.57 7.25
N TRP A 106 1.29 12.97 6.13
CA TRP A 106 2.55 12.24 6.03
C TRP A 106 3.27 12.56 4.72
N CYS A 107 4.35 13.32 4.81
CA CYS A 107 5.20 13.61 3.65
C CYS A 107 6.13 12.43 3.28
N ARG A 108 6.27 11.45 4.18
CA ARG A 108 7.05 10.22 3.99
C ARG A 108 6.58 9.15 4.99
N SER A 109 7.13 7.95 4.89
CA SER A 109 6.77 6.84 5.79
C SER A 109 7.11 7.08 7.26
N GLY A 110 8.04 7.99 7.55
CA GLY A 110 8.54 8.26 8.89
C GLY A 110 9.58 7.24 9.36
N ASP A 111 9.85 7.25 10.65
CA ASP A 111 10.80 6.32 11.26
C ASP A 111 10.26 4.89 11.22
N TYR A 112 11.01 3.99 10.60
CA TYR A 112 10.66 2.56 10.46
C TYR A 112 10.58 1.82 11.79
N ARG A 113 11.16 2.35 12.85
CA ARG A 113 11.16 1.76 14.20
C ARG A 113 10.08 2.34 15.11
N ALA A 114 9.54 3.51 14.78
CA ALA A 114 8.56 4.18 15.61
C ALA A 114 7.15 3.62 15.38
N PRO A 115 6.47 3.06 16.39
CA PRO A 115 5.13 2.49 16.24
C PRO A 115 4.08 3.51 15.79
N GLY A 116 4.27 4.78 16.12
CA GLY A 116 3.35 5.87 15.76
C GLY A 116 3.58 6.49 14.40
N SER A 117 4.61 6.07 13.64
CA SER A 117 4.84 6.49 12.27
C SER A 117 3.92 5.76 11.30
N LEU A 118 3.78 6.28 10.07
CA LEU A 118 3.04 5.56 9.02
C LEU A 118 3.67 4.18 8.74
N ALA A 119 5.00 4.11 8.65
CA ALA A 119 5.70 2.85 8.48
C ALA A 119 5.42 1.86 9.62
N GLY A 120 5.44 2.33 10.87
CA GLY A 120 5.12 1.51 12.04
C GLY A 120 3.69 0.98 12.00
N MET A 121 2.71 1.82 11.64
CA MET A 121 1.32 1.41 11.49
C MET A 121 1.14 0.38 10.37
N ILE A 122 1.84 0.52 9.25
CA ILE A 122 1.81 -0.45 8.15
C ILE A 122 2.36 -1.81 8.61
N LYS A 123 3.49 -1.83 9.30
CA LYS A 123 4.10 -3.06 9.84
C LYS A 123 3.18 -3.77 10.83
N GLN A 124 2.60 -3.02 11.76
CA GLN A 124 1.64 -3.56 12.72
C GLN A 124 0.37 -4.09 12.05
N ALA A 125 -0.16 -3.38 11.05
CA ALA A 125 -1.33 -3.80 10.30
C ALA A 125 -1.10 -5.13 9.57
N TRP A 126 0.09 -5.30 8.96
CA TRP A 126 0.43 -6.54 8.27
C TRP A 126 0.58 -7.72 9.24
N CYS A 127 1.31 -7.53 10.33
CA CYS A 127 1.45 -8.57 11.35
C CYS A 127 0.09 -8.93 11.99
N SER A 128 -0.77 -7.97 12.22
CA SER A 128 -2.14 -8.19 12.70
C SER A 128 -2.97 -9.02 11.70
N ALA A 129 -2.88 -8.70 10.41
CA ALA A 129 -3.59 -9.44 9.36
C ALA A 129 -3.12 -10.90 9.26
N LEU A 130 -1.83 -11.15 9.47
CA LEU A 130 -1.22 -12.49 9.47
C LEU A 130 -1.45 -13.26 10.79
N GLY A 131 -1.77 -12.57 11.88
CA GLY A 131 -1.84 -13.17 13.22
C GLY A 131 -0.48 -13.53 13.79
N VAL A 132 0.56 -12.73 13.50
CA VAL A 132 1.94 -12.93 14.00
C VAL A 132 2.39 -11.73 14.86
N ASP A 133 3.41 -11.96 15.69
CA ASP A 133 3.95 -10.92 16.56
C ASP A 133 4.73 -9.86 15.78
N ALA A 134 4.32 -8.61 15.90
CA ALA A 134 4.99 -7.48 15.26
C ALA A 134 6.43 -7.25 15.78
N GLY A 135 6.73 -7.63 17.00
CA GLY A 135 8.09 -7.57 17.55
C GLY A 135 9.08 -8.44 16.79
N CYS A 136 8.61 -9.57 16.24
CA CYS A 136 9.45 -10.54 15.51
C CYS A 136 9.35 -10.41 14.00
N TYR A 137 8.18 -10.02 13.46
CA TYR A 137 7.85 -10.15 12.03
C TYR A 137 7.59 -8.83 11.31
N ALA A 138 7.91 -7.69 11.93
CA ALA A 138 7.69 -6.38 11.32
C ALA A 138 8.38 -6.18 9.96
N THR A 139 9.50 -6.85 9.70
CA THR A 139 10.26 -6.77 8.45
C THR A 139 9.58 -7.44 7.26
N LEU A 140 8.50 -8.21 7.49
CA LEU A 140 7.66 -8.75 6.41
C LEU A 140 6.93 -7.65 5.61
N ALA A 141 6.67 -6.50 6.22
CA ALA A 141 6.31 -5.28 5.50
C ALA A 141 7.60 -4.55 5.13
N ASN A 142 7.98 -4.63 3.85
CA ASN A 142 9.22 -4.10 3.33
C ASN A 142 8.98 -2.81 2.53
N PHE A 143 9.85 -1.83 2.74
CA PHE A 143 9.84 -0.58 1.98
C PHE A 143 11.04 -0.59 1.03
N PRO A 144 10.83 -0.56 -0.29
CA PRO A 144 11.93 -0.48 -1.26
C PRO A 144 12.69 0.85 -1.13
N SER A 145 13.84 0.95 -1.79
CA SER A 145 14.61 2.19 -1.85
C SER A 145 13.75 3.33 -2.43
N ARG A 146 13.77 4.49 -1.80
CA ARG A 146 12.96 5.66 -2.18
C ARG A 146 11.47 5.30 -2.32
N PRO A 147 10.82 4.84 -1.25
CA PRO A 147 9.46 4.31 -1.31
C PRO A 147 8.39 5.37 -1.54
N ALA A 148 8.67 6.64 -1.20
CA ALA A 148 7.72 7.74 -1.27
C ALA A 148 7.96 8.64 -2.48
N VAL A 149 6.88 8.97 -3.18
CA VAL A 149 6.81 9.95 -4.27
C VAL A 149 5.71 10.95 -3.97
N TRP A 150 5.97 12.22 -4.24
CA TRP A 150 5.00 13.29 -4.08
C TRP A 150 4.27 13.56 -5.38
N LEU A 151 2.96 13.77 -5.25
CA LEU A 151 2.06 14.12 -6.35
C LEU A 151 1.28 15.37 -5.99
N ASP A 152 1.17 16.27 -6.96
CA ASP A 152 0.34 17.48 -6.86
C ASP A 152 -0.75 17.44 -7.91
N ARG A 153 -1.96 17.86 -7.53
CA ARG A 153 -3.08 18.01 -8.47
C ARG A 153 -2.69 19.00 -9.57
N GLY A 154 -2.90 18.61 -10.83
CA GLY A 154 -2.57 19.43 -11.99
C GLY A 154 -1.12 19.31 -12.48
N ASP A 155 -0.27 18.54 -11.79
CA ASP A 155 1.06 18.20 -12.27
C ASP A 155 1.00 16.94 -13.16
N ASP A 156 0.79 17.14 -14.46
CA ASP A 156 0.67 16.04 -15.42
C ASP A 156 1.99 15.28 -15.62
N VAL A 157 3.13 15.93 -15.48
CA VAL A 157 4.45 15.29 -15.56
C VAL A 157 4.69 14.39 -14.37
N GLY A 158 4.45 14.90 -13.16
CA GLY A 158 4.55 14.11 -11.92
C GLY A 158 3.57 12.94 -11.90
N LEU A 159 2.35 13.13 -12.40
CA LEU A 159 1.36 12.06 -12.53
C LEU A 159 1.86 10.96 -13.47
N ARG A 160 2.39 11.32 -14.61
CA ARG A 160 2.94 10.36 -15.59
C ARG A 160 4.08 9.54 -14.98
N ASP A 161 5.03 10.20 -14.32
CA ASP A 161 6.15 9.54 -13.65
C ASP A 161 5.68 8.58 -12.54
N ALA A 162 4.67 8.98 -11.77
CA ALA A 162 4.11 8.13 -10.73
C ALA A 162 3.39 6.91 -11.31
N LEU A 163 2.66 7.07 -12.41
CA LEU A 163 1.99 5.96 -13.11
C LEU A 163 3.00 5.00 -13.73
N ASP A 164 4.09 5.49 -14.30
CA ASP A 164 5.17 4.67 -14.83
C ASP A 164 5.84 3.84 -13.71
N ARG A 165 6.07 4.45 -12.56
CA ARG A 165 6.57 3.73 -11.37
C ARG A 165 5.57 2.70 -10.82
N ALA A 166 4.28 2.94 -10.96
CA ALA A 166 3.22 2.04 -10.53
C ALA A 166 2.90 0.93 -11.53
N ALA A 167 3.41 1.02 -12.75
CA ALA A 167 3.10 0.07 -13.83
C ALA A 167 3.43 -1.39 -13.48
N TYR A 168 4.43 -1.62 -12.60
CA TYR A 168 4.77 -2.97 -12.15
C TYR A 168 3.61 -3.71 -11.47
N LEU A 169 2.63 -3.01 -10.90
CA LEU A 169 1.43 -3.62 -10.32
C LEU A 169 0.55 -4.29 -11.39
N ALA A 170 0.60 -3.77 -12.60
CA ALA A 170 -0.17 -4.29 -13.75
C ALA A 170 0.58 -5.37 -14.55
N LYS A 171 1.78 -5.76 -14.13
CA LYS A 171 2.61 -6.78 -14.79
C LYS A 171 1.97 -8.16 -14.70
N GLU A 172 1.84 -8.84 -15.83
CA GLU A 172 1.19 -10.15 -15.88
C GLU A 172 2.14 -11.32 -15.62
N TYR A 173 3.41 -11.18 -15.92
CA TYR A 173 4.40 -12.27 -15.88
C TYR A 173 4.47 -13.05 -14.56
N THR A 174 4.31 -12.37 -13.43
CA THR A 174 4.40 -12.98 -12.09
C THR A 174 3.04 -13.31 -11.49
N LYS A 175 1.96 -13.20 -12.25
CA LYS A 175 0.60 -13.51 -11.81
C LYS A 175 0.25 -14.95 -12.09
N VAL A 176 -0.45 -15.57 -11.15
CA VAL A 176 -1.01 -16.92 -11.31
C VAL A 176 -2.52 -16.82 -11.36
N ASN A 177 -3.11 -17.30 -12.44
CA ASN A 177 -4.54 -17.30 -12.68
C ASN A 177 -5.16 -18.65 -12.27
N GLY A 178 -6.47 -18.69 -12.09
CA GLY A 178 -7.21 -19.93 -11.83
C GLY A 178 -7.14 -20.43 -10.38
N THR A 179 -6.60 -19.63 -9.44
CA THR A 179 -6.52 -20.00 -8.00
C THR A 179 -7.76 -19.64 -7.19
N GLY A 180 -8.75 -18.95 -7.80
CA GLY A 180 -9.89 -18.36 -7.09
C GLY A 180 -9.56 -17.06 -6.33
N GLU A 181 -8.30 -16.70 -6.21
CA GLU A 181 -7.87 -15.43 -5.59
C GLU A 181 -7.63 -14.36 -6.67
N ARG A 182 -7.94 -13.11 -6.33
CA ARG A 182 -7.68 -11.97 -7.23
C ARG A 182 -6.18 -11.64 -7.25
N ASN A 183 -5.69 -11.26 -8.42
CA ASN A 183 -4.31 -10.81 -8.63
C ASN A 183 -4.14 -9.29 -8.46
N PHE A 184 -5.23 -8.55 -8.45
CA PHE A 184 -5.21 -7.10 -8.40
C PHE A 184 -6.43 -6.56 -7.66
N GLY A 185 -6.27 -5.45 -6.96
CA GLY A 185 -7.34 -4.71 -6.34
C GLY A 185 -6.96 -3.25 -6.09
N CYS A 186 -7.97 -2.40 -5.98
CA CYS A 186 -7.79 -0.99 -5.65
C CYS A 186 -8.98 -0.47 -4.85
N SER A 187 -8.79 0.67 -4.16
CA SER A 187 -9.87 1.37 -3.48
C SER A 187 -10.89 1.87 -4.50
N ARG A 188 -12.17 1.88 -4.11
CA ARG A 188 -13.29 2.30 -4.98
C ARG A 188 -13.77 3.72 -4.67
N SER A 189 -13.39 4.25 -3.53
CA SER A 189 -13.75 5.60 -3.06
C SER A 189 -12.60 6.17 -2.25
#